data_88acad2fcbf6665025b52848ebe28b75
#
_entry.id   88acad2fcbf6665025b52848ebe28b75
#
_cell.length_a   1.000
_cell.length_b   1.000
_cell.length_c   1.000
_cell.angle_alpha   90.00
_cell.angle_beta   90.00
_cell.angle_gamma   90.00
#
_symmetry.space_group_name_H-M   'P 1'
#
loop_
_entity.id
_entity.type
_entity.pdbx_description
1 polymer ?
#
loop_
_entity_poly.entity_id
_entity_poly.type
_entity_poly.pdbx_seq_one_letter_code
_entity_poly.pdbx_strand_id
1 'polypeptide(L)'
;MSWIEDIISPQTRKWEEFYRNRWQYDKIVRSTHGVNCTGGCSWAIHVKDGVVVWEMQQLDYPQFNKEVPPYEPRGCQRGISYSWYLYSPIRVKYPIMRGALLDLFNKEKQACGGDPVEAWAKLQADPVKRARYQRARGKGGFRRVKWDEALELIAASNIYTIQKYGSDRIIGFAPIPAKSMLSYASGARYLQLMGGVNLSFYDWYCDLPNAFPEIWGEQTDVCESADWYKSKFIVSMGANLGMTRTPDIHFFSEARHNGTKTVVMSPDFSMVAKHADQWIPAHAGSDGAFWMAVTHVILKEYHIDRQVPYFMDYTKRFTDCPFLVKLEEKDGIVLPGRMMRISEVSQFDGAENGEWKFLNIDAKTGNLVSPMGTSGYRWQDEKGKWNLNFNDGETGVEYDPELTFLEKHDDVMQVEFVEYGLDKKALRGVPVRYITTKDGQKVPVATIYDLTMAQYGLGRGLEGEYPTSYEDKNAAYTPAWQEIFTGIGSKTVLQFAREWASTAETTEGACMVIVGAAINHWFHGNLMYRASIMAQMLTGCNGKNGGGMNHYVGQEKLAPMDSWSTIMSSKDWGTAPRLQQGPIWHYINSSQWRYDGNQKFYNSAPDNELANMHTADWAVKAVRNG
;
A
#
# COMPACT_ATOMS: atom_id res chain seq x y z
N MET A 1 -38.14 40.25 25.09
CA MET A 1 -39.26 39.42 24.59
C MET A 1 -38.75 37.98 24.51
N SER A 2 -39.54 37.05 25.02
CA SER A 2 -39.14 35.64 24.96
C SER A 2 -39.33 35.13 23.54
N TRP A 3 -38.55 34.15 23.12
CA TRP A 3 -38.69 33.48 21.83
C TRP A 3 -40.10 32.89 21.61
N ILE A 4 -40.84 32.66 22.68
CA ILE A 4 -42.25 32.22 22.67
C ILE A 4 -43.15 33.32 22.15
N GLU A 5 -42.94 34.59 22.55
CA GLU A 5 -43.72 35.75 22.05
C GLU A 5 -43.47 35.96 20.55
N ASP A 6 -42.25 35.69 20.07
CA ASP A 6 -41.92 35.79 18.65
C ASP A 6 -42.59 34.67 17.81
N ILE A 7 -42.82 33.49 18.38
CA ILE A 7 -43.54 32.38 17.72
C ILE A 7 -45.05 32.67 17.68
N ILE A 8 -45.61 33.29 18.74
CA ILE A 8 -47.04 33.55 18.87
C ILE A 8 -47.46 34.79 18.08
N SER A 9 -46.57 35.71 17.79
CA SER A 9 -46.85 36.93 17.05
C SER A 9 -46.55 36.80 15.55
N PRO A 10 -47.54 36.45 14.72
CA PRO A 10 -47.31 36.29 13.27
C PRO A 10 -46.98 37.62 12.56
N GLN A 11 -47.08 38.76 13.25
CA GLN A 11 -46.84 40.08 12.66
C GLN A 11 -45.38 40.48 12.65
N THR A 12 -44.52 39.95 13.52
CA THR A 12 -43.13 40.37 13.59
C THR A 12 -42.18 39.45 12.82
N ARG A 13 -42.54 38.19 12.61
CA ARG A 13 -41.72 37.17 11.95
C ARG A 13 -40.23 37.17 12.37
N LYS A 14 -39.93 37.62 13.57
CA LYS A 14 -38.57 37.71 14.10
C LYS A 14 -37.88 36.38 14.17
N TRP A 15 -38.63 35.28 14.37
CA TRP A 15 -38.09 33.93 14.32
C TRP A 15 -37.53 33.55 12.93
N GLU A 16 -38.05 34.20 11.86
CA GLU A 16 -37.52 33.99 10.52
C GLU A 16 -36.16 34.68 10.32
N GLU A 17 -35.83 35.70 11.13
CA GLU A 17 -34.54 36.38 11.05
C GLU A 17 -33.37 35.43 11.25
N PHE A 18 -33.54 34.45 12.15
CA PHE A 18 -32.52 33.40 12.33
C PHE A 18 -32.22 32.65 11.03
N TYR A 19 -33.26 32.30 10.28
CA TYR A 19 -33.08 31.59 8.99
C TYR A 19 -32.63 32.53 7.89
N ARG A 20 -33.14 33.74 7.83
CA ARG A 20 -32.76 34.74 6.83
C ARG A 20 -31.32 35.21 7.01
N ASN A 21 -30.88 35.41 8.25
CA ASN A 21 -29.55 35.85 8.57
C ASN A 21 -28.51 34.74 8.56
N ARG A 22 -28.94 33.50 8.58
CA ARG A 22 -28.04 32.33 8.53
C ARG A 22 -27.13 32.36 7.31
N TRP A 23 -27.57 32.89 6.19
CA TRP A 23 -26.84 32.92 4.92
C TRP A 23 -26.09 34.23 4.71
N GLN A 24 -26.12 35.17 5.66
CA GLN A 24 -25.32 36.39 5.59
C GLN A 24 -23.88 36.09 5.98
N TYR A 25 -22.95 36.68 5.25
CA TYR A 25 -21.53 36.57 5.51
C TYR A 25 -20.81 37.86 5.11
N ASP A 26 -19.65 38.11 5.75
CA ASP A 26 -18.78 39.25 5.46
C ASP A 26 -17.72 38.87 4.43
N LYS A 27 -17.29 37.60 4.46
CA LYS A 27 -16.25 37.08 3.58
C LYS A 27 -16.40 35.60 3.35
N ILE A 28 -15.82 35.15 2.23
CA ILE A 28 -15.61 33.74 1.92
C ILE A 28 -14.10 33.46 1.98
N VAL A 29 -13.72 32.41 2.66
CA VAL A 29 -12.33 31.94 2.74
C VAL A 29 -12.24 30.55 2.17
N ARG A 30 -11.30 30.32 1.26
CA ARG A 30 -10.99 28.96 0.79
C ARG A 30 -10.25 28.21 1.88
N SER A 31 -10.71 27.03 2.21
CA SER A 31 -10.09 26.17 3.21
C SER A 31 -10.37 24.71 2.94
N THR A 32 -9.77 23.85 3.73
CA THR A 32 -10.07 22.41 3.80
C THR A 32 -10.18 22.02 5.27
N HIS A 33 -10.76 20.88 5.56
CA HIS A 33 -10.71 20.34 6.92
C HIS A 33 -9.50 19.45 7.11
N GLY A 34 -8.90 19.49 8.29
CA GLY A 34 -7.68 18.77 8.65
C GLY A 34 -7.92 17.34 9.11
N VAL A 35 -8.74 16.59 8.38
CA VAL A 35 -9.07 15.20 8.73
C VAL A 35 -8.27 14.22 7.90
N ASN A 36 -8.16 13.01 8.43
CA ASN A 36 -7.55 11.88 7.73
C ASN A 36 -8.50 11.38 6.62
N CYS A 37 -8.54 12.10 5.52
CA CYS A 37 -9.38 11.81 4.36
C CYS A 37 -8.63 12.18 3.09
N THR A 38 -8.70 11.33 2.08
CA THR A 38 -8.05 11.51 0.79
C THR A 38 -8.87 12.32 -0.21
N GLY A 39 -10.07 12.78 0.18
CA GLY A 39 -10.97 13.51 -0.71
C GLY A 39 -10.37 14.76 -1.36
N GLY A 40 -9.37 15.38 -0.73
CA GLY A 40 -8.74 16.60 -1.26
C GLY A 40 -9.70 17.77 -1.43
N CYS A 41 -10.86 17.74 -0.74
CA CYS A 41 -11.92 18.72 -0.90
C CYS A 41 -11.47 20.12 -0.55
N SER A 42 -11.91 21.10 -1.34
CA SER A 42 -11.77 22.52 -1.06
C SER A 42 -13.13 23.12 -0.80
N TRP A 43 -13.21 23.93 0.24
CA TRP A 43 -14.47 24.50 0.73
C TRP A 43 -14.46 26.01 0.65
N ALA A 44 -15.57 26.59 0.24
CA ALA A 44 -15.90 28.00 0.40
C ALA A 44 -16.48 28.18 1.79
N ILE A 45 -15.67 28.64 2.72
CA ILE A 45 -16.05 28.85 4.11
C ILE A 45 -16.63 30.26 4.26
N HIS A 46 -17.90 30.35 4.62
CA HIS A 46 -18.60 31.59 4.82
C HIS A 46 -18.43 32.04 6.27
N VAL A 47 -17.95 33.25 6.45
CA VAL A 47 -17.62 33.83 7.76
C VAL A 47 -18.43 35.10 7.94
N LYS A 48 -19.01 35.29 9.13
CA LYS A 48 -19.64 36.50 9.57
C LYS A 48 -19.11 36.91 10.94
N ASP A 49 -18.63 38.13 11.08
CA ASP A 49 -18.07 38.65 12.34
C ASP A 49 -17.06 37.73 13.00
N GLY A 50 -16.22 37.09 12.19
CA GLY A 50 -15.21 36.13 12.64
C GLY A 50 -15.72 34.72 12.96
N VAL A 51 -17.02 34.46 12.81
CA VAL A 51 -17.65 33.16 13.05
C VAL A 51 -17.94 32.47 11.73
N VAL A 52 -17.56 31.19 11.62
CA VAL A 52 -17.93 30.35 10.48
C VAL A 52 -19.43 30.06 10.58
N VAL A 53 -20.19 30.47 9.59
CA VAL A 53 -21.65 30.32 9.58
C VAL A 53 -22.12 29.12 8.75
N TRP A 54 -21.39 28.81 7.69
CA TRP A 54 -21.60 27.61 6.87
C TRP A 54 -20.48 27.39 5.87
N GLU A 55 -20.45 26.24 5.24
CA GLU A 55 -19.51 25.88 4.19
C GLU A 55 -20.23 25.31 2.96
N MET A 56 -19.67 25.61 1.79
CA MET A 56 -20.04 25.01 0.51
C MET A 56 -18.84 24.40 -0.17
N GLN A 57 -19.08 23.47 -1.07
CA GLN A 57 -18.06 22.99 -1.98
C GLN A 57 -17.56 24.15 -2.85
N GLN A 58 -16.26 24.22 -3.05
CA GLN A 58 -15.68 25.13 -4.02
C GLN A 58 -15.95 24.61 -5.43
N LEU A 59 -16.41 25.47 -6.33
CA LEU A 59 -16.83 25.08 -7.69
C LEU A 59 -15.95 25.67 -8.80
N ASP A 60 -14.85 26.32 -8.44
CA ASP A 60 -13.99 27.06 -9.38
C ASP A 60 -12.73 26.27 -9.80
N TYR A 61 -12.78 24.96 -9.69
CA TYR A 61 -11.70 24.14 -10.23
C TYR A 61 -11.73 24.10 -11.75
N PRO A 62 -10.59 24.26 -12.40
CA PRO A 62 -10.52 24.08 -13.84
C PRO A 62 -10.73 22.62 -14.22
N GLN A 63 -11.54 22.38 -15.23
CA GLN A 63 -11.65 21.06 -15.84
C GLN A 63 -10.53 20.91 -16.88
N PHE A 64 -9.52 20.13 -16.56
CA PHE A 64 -8.36 19.92 -17.42
C PHE A 64 -8.64 18.96 -18.59
N ASN A 65 -9.48 17.97 -18.37
CA ASN A 65 -9.84 16.99 -19.38
C ASN A 65 -11.36 16.89 -19.50
N LYS A 66 -11.89 17.18 -20.70
CA LYS A 66 -13.33 17.13 -20.99
C LYS A 66 -13.86 15.73 -21.30
N GLU A 67 -12.96 14.76 -21.49
CA GLU A 67 -13.31 13.37 -21.81
C GLU A 67 -13.67 12.55 -20.57
N VAL A 68 -13.39 13.07 -19.38
CA VAL A 68 -13.67 12.43 -18.09
C VAL A 68 -14.59 13.31 -17.27
N PRO A 69 -15.35 12.74 -16.31
CA PRO A 69 -16.17 13.53 -15.39
C PRO A 69 -15.33 14.57 -14.63
N PRO A 70 -15.88 15.76 -14.36
CA PRO A 70 -15.18 16.77 -13.60
C PRO A 70 -14.95 16.33 -12.15
N TYR A 71 -13.84 16.77 -11.57
CA TYR A 71 -13.58 16.54 -10.13
C TYR A 71 -14.54 17.28 -9.22
N GLU A 72 -15.15 18.34 -9.70
CA GLU A 72 -16.06 19.19 -8.94
C GLU A 72 -17.53 19.01 -9.39
N PRO A 73 -18.47 19.09 -8.47
CA PRO A 73 -18.32 19.44 -7.04
C PRO A 73 -17.70 18.30 -6.23
N ARG A 74 -16.65 18.61 -5.45
CA ARG A 74 -15.92 17.64 -4.67
C ARG A 74 -16.12 17.85 -3.17
N GLY A 75 -16.87 17.01 -2.54
CA GLY A 75 -17.18 17.07 -1.13
C GLY A 75 -18.12 15.95 -0.69
N CYS A 76 -18.35 15.87 0.61
CA CYS A 76 -19.29 14.90 1.16
C CYS A 76 -20.03 15.50 2.37
N GLN A 77 -21.05 14.77 2.85
CA GLN A 77 -21.84 15.20 4.01
C GLN A 77 -21.01 15.43 5.28
N ARG A 78 -19.90 14.72 5.45
CA ARG A 78 -18.99 14.93 6.59
C ARG A 78 -18.28 16.27 6.48
N GLY A 79 -17.76 16.58 5.29
CA GLY A 79 -17.06 17.84 5.04
C GLY A 79 -17.95 19.05 5.24
N ILE A 80 -19.14 19.03 4.67
CA ILE A 80 -20.07 20.16 4.76
C ILE A 80 -20.63 20.41 6.18
N SER A 81 -20.38 19.53 7.11
CA SER A 81 -20.85 19.64 8.50
C SER A 81 -19.77 20.06 9.50
N TYR A 82 -18.58 20.44 9.05
CA TYR A 82 -17.45 20.71 9.95
C TYR A 82 -17.63 21.95 10.82
N SER A 83 -18.39 22.96 10.39
CA SER A 83 -18.76 24.11 11.23
C SER A 83 -19.50 23.67 12.50
N TRP A 84 -20.30 22.61 12.41
CA TRP A 84 -20.98 22.04 13.57
C TRP A 84 -20.02 21.46 14.61
N TYR A 85 -18.90 20.88 14.19
CA TYR A 85 -17.85 20.41 15.12
C TYR A 85 -17.19 21.59 15.83
N LEU A 86 -16.98 22.72 15.14
CA LEU A 86 -16.38 23.90 15.75
C LEU A 86 -17.20 24.44 16.92
N TYR A 87 -18.53 24.46 16.79
CA TYR A 87 -19.44 25.09 17.75
C TYR A 87 -20.31 24.09 18.51
N SER A 88 -20.08 22.81 18.34
CA SER A 88 -20.81 21.77 19.04
C SER A 88 -20.69 21.90 20.56
N PRO A 89 -21.78 21.78 21.32
CA PRO A 89 -21.75 21.81 22.79
C PRO A 89 -20.93 20.65 23.38
N ILE A 90 -20.77 19.56 22.66
CA ILE A 90 -19.98 18.41 23.10
C ILE A 90 -18.49 18.52 22.72
N ARG A 91 -18.08 19.59 22.00
CA ARG A 91 -16.67 19.81 21.69
C ARG A 91 -15.87 20.00 22.98
N VAL A 92 -14.78 19.24 23.12
CA VAL A 92 -13.88 19.36 24.26
C VAL A 92 -13.10 20.68 24.15
N LYS A 93 -13.42 21.62 25.05
CA LYS A 93 -12.82 22.98 25.07
C LYS A 93 -11.67 23.11 26.05
N TYR A 94 -11.57 22.22 27.00
CA TYR A 94 -10.62 22.26 28.12
C TYR A 94 -10.06 20.88 28.35
N PRO A 95 -8.85 20.77 28.92
CA PRO A 95 -8.33 19.50 29.37
C PRO A 95 -9.27 18.84 30.37
N ILE A 96 -9.42 17.54 30.23
CA ILE A 96 -10.17 16.71 31.17
C ILE A 96 -9.28 15.58 31.67
N MET A 97 -9.38 15.29 32.96
CA MET A 97 -8.62 14.23 33.58
C MET A 97 -9.55 13.29 34.34
N ARG A 98 -9.17 12.03 34.42
CA ARG A 98 -9.89 11.06 35.24
C ARG A 98 -9.85 11.48 36.69
N GLY A 99 -11.00 11.72 37.33
CA GLY A 99 -11.08 12.20 38.70
C GLY A 99 -10.33 11.32 39.70
N ALA A 100 -10.42 10.00 39.57
CA ALA A 100 -9.68 9.07 40.41
C ALA A 100 -8.17 9.25 40.34
N LEU A 101 -7.62 9.54 39.17
CA LEU A 101 -6.20 9.83 38.98
C LEU A 101 -5.83 11.19 39.59
N LEU A 102 -6.63 12.22 39.28
CA LEU A 102 -6.41 13.58 39.76
C LEU A 102 -6.38 13.65 41.30
N ASP A 103 -7.34 13.00 41.96
CA ASP A 103 -7.39 12.96 43.42
C ASP A 103 -6.18 12.27 44.05
N LEU A 104 -5.79 11.15 43.48
CA LEU A 104 -4.62 10.40 43.97
C LEU A 104 -3.33 11.20 43.77
N PHE A 105 -3.16 11.77 42.58
CA PHE A 105 -1.98 12.57 42.23
C PHE A 105 -1.85 13.80 43.14
N ASN A 106 -2.92 14.58 43.28
CA ASN A 106 -2.90 15.77 44.14
C ASN A 106 -2.64 15.45 45.59
N LYS A 107 -3.19 14.35 46.11
CA LYS A 107 -2.92 13.89 47.48
C LYS A 107 -1.44 13.52 47.67
N GLU A 108 -0.86 12.77 46.74
CA GLU A 108 0.56 12.41 46.81
C GLU A 108 1.45 13.65 46.66
N LYS A 109 1.10 14.58 45.77
CA LYS A 109 1.84 15.81 45.56
C LYS A 109 1.91 16.67 46.83
N GLN A 110 0.79 16.78 47.54
CA GLN A 110 0.79 17.45 48.86
C GLN A 110 1.70 16.74 49.85
N ALA A 111 1.67 15.41 49.91
CA ALA A 111 2.50 14.61 50.80
C ALA A 111 4.00 14.64 50.44
N CYS A 112 4.35 15.04 49.21
CA CYS A 112 5.72 15.20 48.70
C CYS A 112 6.18 16.67 48.70
N GLY A 113 5.56 17.54 49.48
CA GLY A 113 5.96 18.96 49.53
C GLY A 113 5.77 19.72 48.20
N GLY A 114 4.94 19.21 47.30
CA GLY A 114 4.63 19.81 46.02
C GLY A 114 5.41 19.24 44.82
N ASP A 115 6.32 18.28 45.03
CA ASP A 115 7.06 17.66 43.93
C ASP A 115 6.17 16.71 43.13
N PRO A 116 5.91 17.01 41.83
CA PRO A 116 5.03 16.19 41.01
C PRO A 116 5.66 14.88 40.55
N VAL A 117 7.00 14.81 40.40
CA VAL A 117 7.71 13.61 39.93
C VAL A 117 7.76 12.59 41.06
N GLU A 118 8.07 13.03 42.29
CA GLU A 118 8.03 12.18 43.48
C GLU A 118 6.60 11.68 43.76
N ALA A 119 5.60 12.54 43.61
CA ALA A 119 4.20 12.15 43.76
C ALA A 119 3.79 11.05 42.76
N TRP A 120 4.17 11.19 41.52
CA TRP A 120 3.95 10.15 40.53
C TRP A 120 4.69 8.85 40.87
N ALA A 121 5.95 8.93 41.31
CA ALA A 121 6.74 7.78 41.72
C ALA A 121 6.07 7.00 42.86
N LYS A 122 5.59 7.69 43.92
CA LYS A 122 4.85 7.07 45.03
C LYS A 122 3.54 6.45 44.59
N LEU A 123 2.83 7.10 43.68
CA LEU A 123 1.59 6.56 43.11
C LEU A 123 1.85 5.28 42.32
N GLN A 124 2.94 5.21 41.55
CA GLN A 124 3.33 4.02 40.79
C GLN A 124 3.84 2.90 41.67
N ALA A 125 4.50 3.22 42.76
CA ALA A 125 5.02 2.22 43.71
C ALA A 125 3.92 1.53 44.52
N ASP A 126 2.79 2.19 44.75
CA ASP A 126 1.65 1.64 45.51
C ASP A 126 0.69 0.88 44.56
N PRO A 127 0.65 -0.46 44.62
CA PRO A 127 -0.19 -1.26 43.71
C PRO A 127 -1.70 -1.01 43.90
N VAL A 128 -2.13 -0.63 45.11
CA VAL A 128 -3.54 -0.35 45.38
C VAL A 128 -3.97 0.96 44.73
N LYS A 129 -3.17 2.01 44.91
CA LYS A 129 -3.43 3.32 44.26
C LYS A 129 -3.36 3.20 42.74
N ARG A 130 -2.35 2.50 42.22
CA ARG A 130 -2.21 2.25 40.80
C ARG A 130 -3.41 1.51 40.22
N ALA A 131 -3.82 0.42 40.84
CA ALA A 131 -5.01 -0.33 40.42
C ALA A 131 -6.29 0.51 40.48
N ARG A 132 -6.43 1.42 41.45
CA ARG A 132 -7.62 2.27 41.59
C ARG A 132 -7.82 3.17 40.39
N TYR A 133 -6.81 3.91 39.92
CA TYR A 133 -6.97 4.78 38.77
C TYR A 133 -7.01 3.99 37.45
N GLN A 134 -6.31 2.87 37.35
CA GLN A 134 -6.35 2.01 36.17
C GLN A 134 -7.74 1.40 35.97
N ARG A 135 -8.39 0.91 37.03
CA ARG A 135 -9.76 0.36 36.97
C ARG A 135 -10.84 1.39 36.73
N ALA A 136 -10.53 2.68 36.86
CA ALA A 136 -11.43 3.78 36.51
C ALA A 136 -11.50 4.01 34.98
N ARG A 137 -10.63 3.37 34.18
CA ARG A 137 -10.64 3.48 32.73
C ARG A 137 -11.95 2.93 32.16
N GLY A 138 -12.55 3.69 31.23
CA GLY A 138 -13.83 3.35 30.61
C GLY A 138 -15.08 3.59 31.46
N LYS A 139 -14.95 4.05 32.71
CA LYS A 139 -16.07 4.25 33.63
C LYS A 139 -16.52 5.71 33.77
N GLY A 140 -16.00 6.61 32.93
CA GLY A 140 -16.29 8.04 33.02
C GLY A 140 -15.59 8.72 34.21
N GLY A 141 -16.29 9.64 34.85
CA GLY A 141 -15.76 10.37 36.02
C GLY A 141 -14.66 11.38 35.68
N PHE A 142 -14.71 11.94 34.47
CA PHE A 142 -13.78 12.98 34.05
C PHE A 142 -14.12 14.32 34.74
N ARG A 143 -13.07 15.05 35.10
CA ARG A 143 -13.17 16.43 35.61
C ARG A 143 -12.36 17.36 34.73
N ARG A 144 -12.90 18.56 34.51
CA ARG A 144 -12.19 19.65 33.87
C ARG A 144 -11.05 20.12 34.72
N VAL A 145 -9.88 20.34 34.09
CA VAL A 145 -8.67 20.87 34.71
C VAL A 145 -8.11 22.04 33.91
N LYS A 146 -7.18 22.77 34.47
CA LYS A 146 -6.39 23.75 33.72
C LYS A 146 -5.30 23.07 32.91
N TRP A 147 -4.83 23.76 31.87
CA TRP A 147 -3.72 23.26 31.06
C TRP A 147 -2.48 22.94 31.89
N ASP A 148 -2.10 23.85 32.80
CA ASP A 148 -0.93 23.66 33.65
C ASP A 148 -1.02 22.38 34.49
N GLU A 149 -2.19 22.07 35.05
CA GLU A 149 -2.41 20.85 35.81
C GLU A 149 -2.28 19.59 34.96
N ALA A 150 -2.80 19.62 33.71
CA ALA A 150 -2.69 18.51 32.81
C ALA A 150 -1.25 18.30 32.34
N LEU A 151 -0.56 19.38 31.95
CA LEU A 151 0.82 19.35 31.48
C LEU A 151 1.79 18.93 32.59
N GLU A 152 1.58 19.37 33.82
CA GLU A 152 2.39 18.99 34.97
C GLU A 152 2.35 17.47 35.18
N LEU A 153 1.17 16.86 35.18
CA LEU A 153 1.04 15.41 35.36
C LEU A 153 1.67 14.63 34.20
N ILE A 154 1.47 15.09 32.96
CA ILE A 154 2.11 14.47 31.77
C ILE A 154 3.64 14.56 31.91
N ALA A 155 4.17 15.74 32.24
CA ALA A 155 5.60 15.95 32.40
C ALA A 155 6.16 15.09 33.53
N ALA A 156 5.51 15.05 34.69
CA ALA A 156 5.91 14.24 35.83
C ALA A 156 5.99 12.73 35.48
N SER A 157 5.01 12.23 34.77
CA SER A 157 4.99 10.83 34.34
C SER A 157 6.10 10.50 33.35
N ASN A 158 6.39 11.43 32.41
CA ASN A 158 7.46 11.25 31.45
C ASN A 158 8.83 11.34 32.09
N ILE A 159 9.07 12.34 32.95
CA ILE A 159 10.34 12.49 33.69
C ILE A 159 10.61 11.26 34.54
N TYR A 160 9.63 10.80 35.29
CA TYR A 160 9.74 9.56 36.06
C TYR A 160 10.12 8.35 35.19
N THR A 161 9.46 8.23 34.03
CA THR A 161 9.73 7.12 33.11
C THR A 161 11.15 7.19 32.57
N ILE A 162 11.59 8.39 32.17
CA ILE A 162 12.95 8.63 31.66
C ILE A 162 13.99 8.29 32.72
N GLN A 163 13.81 8.79 33.94
CA GLN A 163 14.75 8.58 35.04
C GLN A 163 14.85 7.11 35.46
N LYS A 164 13.74 6.40 35.45
CA LYS A 164 13.68 5.04 35.99
C LYS A 164 13.96 3.96 34.96
N TYR A 165 13.53 4.17 33.71
CA TYR A 165 13.51 3.12 32.67
C TYR A 165 14.21 3.49 31.38
N GLY A 166 14.51 4.78 31.16
CA GLY A 166 15.04 5.32 29.92
C GLY A 166 13.95 5.96 29.03
N SER A 167 14.40 6.86 28.16
CA SER A 167 13.50 7.60 27.26
C SER A 167 12.85 6.73 26.20
N ASP A 168 13.48 5.62 25.83
CA ASP A 168 12.98 4.62 24.87
C ASP A 168 11.71 3.87 25.36
N ARG A 169 11.31 4.10 26.61
CA ARG A 169 10.06 3.58 27.18
C ARG A 169 8.87 4.50 26.98
N ILE A 170 9.07 5.64 26.37
CA ILE A 170 8.01 6.53 25.93
C ILE A 170 7.79 6.31 24.44
N ILE A 171 6.62 5.83 24.07
CA ILE A 171 6.27 5.40 22.73
C ILE A 171 5.06 6.18 22.25
N GLY A 172 5.08 6.63 21.00
CA GLY A 172 3.95 7.29 20.38
C GLY A 172 3.83 7.00 18.89
N PHE A 173 2.63 7.16 18.36
CA PHE A 173 2.35 7.06 16.94
C PHE A 173 2.38 8.43 16.32
N ALA A 174 3.41 8.71 15.55
CA ALA A 174 3.57 9.94 14.80
C ALA A 174 4.59 9.71 13.64
N PRO A 175 4.48 10.44 12.55
CA PRO A 175 3.43 11.41 12.28
C PRO A 175 2.08 10.76 11.95
N ILE A 176 1.01 11.50 12.15
CA ILE A 176 -0.33 11.08 11.77
C ILE A 176 -0.70 11.77 10.46
N PRO A 177 -1.27 11.08 9.46
CA PRO A 177 -1.71 11.72 8.24
C PRO A 177 -2.76 12.79 8.54
N ALA A 178 -2.42 14.02 8.24
CA ALA A 178 -3.32 15.14 8.42
C ALA A 178 -2.98 16.24 7.42
N LYS A 179 -3.98 16.99 6.98
CA LYS A 179 -3.77 18.12 6.07
C LYS A 179 -3.14 19.33 6.75
N SER A 180 -3.12 19.36 8.08
CA SER A 180 -2.37 20.34 8.85
C SER A 180 -0.94 19.84 9.07
N MET A 181 0.02 20.55 8.51
CA MET A 181 1.44 20.22 8.67
C MET A 181 1.89 20.29 10.13
N LEU A 182 1.36 21.23 10.90
CA LEU A 182 1.63 21.33 12.33
C LEU A 182 1.15 20.10 13.10
N SER A 183 -0.07 19.63 12.83
CA SER A 183 -0.61 18.40 13.42
C SER A 183 0.19 17.17 13.01
N TYR A 184 0.65 17.14 11.76
CA TYR A 184 1.51 16.07 11.24
C TYR A 184 2.83 15.98 12.03
N ALA A 185 3.51 17.11 12.23
CA ALA A 185 4.86 17.13 12.77
C ALA A 185 4.93 17.14 14.30
N SER A 186 3.92 17.67 15.00
CA SER A 186 4.00 17.97 16.43
C SER A 186 4.28 16.77 17.33
N GLY A 187 3.59 15.65 17.09
CA GLY A 187 3.75 14.44 17.88
C GLY A 187 5.13 13.80 17.72
N ALA A 188 5.62 13.71 16.50
CA ALA A 188 6.95 13.18 16.22
C ALA A 188 8.03 14.08 16.82
N ARG A 189 7.89 15.41 16.70
CA ARG A 189 8.83 16.35 17.32
C ARG A 189 8.86 16.20 18.83
N TYR A 190 7.72 16.07 19.48
CA TYR A 190 7.65 15.83 20.93
C TYR A 190 8.45 14.61 21.34
N LEU A 191 8.23 13.48 20.67
CA LEU A 191 8.96 12.22 20.94
C LEU A 191 10.46 12.37 20.67
N GLN A 192 10.85 13.00 19.58
CA GLN A 192 12.25 13.22 19.22
C GLN A 192 12.98 14.07 20.27
N LEU A 193 12.36 15.12 20.77
CA LEU A 193 12.95 15.98 21.80
C LEU A 193 13.17 15.27 23.13
N MET A 194 12.31 14.33 23.46
CA MET A 194 12.43 13.52 24.68
C MET A 194 13.33 12.28 24.52
N GLY A 195 13.69 11.90 23.31
CA GLY A 195 14.36 10.63 23.03
C GLY A 195 13.41 9.42 23.08
N GLY A 196 12.11 9.64 22.95
CA GLY A 196 11.10 8.60 22.90
C GLY A 196 11.09 7.83 21.58
N VAL A 197 10.36 6.73 21.53
CA VAL A 197 10.20 5.91 20.31
C VAL A 197 9.05 6.43 19.48
N ASN A 198 9.36 6.80 18.26
CA ASN A 198 8.38 7.25 17.28
C ASN A 198 7.99 6.08 16.37
N LEU A 199 6.79 5.51 16.58
CA LEU A 199 6.22 4.50 15.70
C LEU A 199 5.42 5.18 14.59
N SER A 200 5.65 4.75 13.37
CA SER A 200 4.86 5.21 12.23
C SER A 200 3.42 4.69 12.33
N PHE A 201 2.48 5.58 12.12
CA PHE A 201 1.08 5.23 12.01
C PHE A 201 0.86 4.19 10.90
N TYR A 202 1.49 4.38 9.76
CA TYR A 202 1.34 3.53 8.58
C TYR A 202 1.85 2.11 8.82
N ASP A 203 3.01 1.96 9.42
CA ASP A 203 3.60 0.64 9.67
C ASP A 203 2.83 -0.13 10.74
N TRP A 204 2.32 0.57 11.74
CA TRP A 204 1.54 -0.06 12.79
C TRP A 204 0.17 -0.53 12.34
N TYR A 205 -0.53 0.31 11.57
CA TYR A 205 -1.86 -0.03 11.05
C TYR A 205 -1.80 -0.88 9.79
N CYS A 206 -0.63 -1.05 9.18
CA CYS A 206 -0.44 -1.77 7.93
C CYS A 206 -1.34 -1.25 6.80
N ASP A 207 -1.58 0.06 6.77
CA ASP A 207 -2.44 0.68 5.75
C ASP A 207 -1.76 0.78 4.39
N LEU A 208 -0.44 0.59 4.33
CA LEU A 208 0.34 0.70 3.11
C LEU A 208 0.43 -0.64 2.38
N PRO A 209 0.45 -0.62 1.04
CA PRO A 209 0.49 -1.82 0.22
C PRO A 209 1.87 -2.46 0.27
N ASN A 210 2.08 -3.38 1.17
CA ASN A 210 3.36 -4.02 1.44
C ASN A 210 3.96 -4.78 0.24
N ALA A 211 3.14 -5.24 -0.70
CA ALA A 211 3.64 -5.89 -1.91
C ALA A 211 4.18 -4.91 -2.97
N PHE A 212 3.76 -3.65 -2.97
CA PHE A 212 4.17 -2.69 -4.00
C PHE A 212 5.68 -2.39 -3.96
N PRO A 213 6.30 -2.11 -2.80
CA PRO A 213 7.74 -1.96 -2.74
C PRO A 213 8.51 -3.21 -3.18
N GLU A 214 7.96 -4.38 -2.90
CA GLU A 214 8.57 -5.65 -3.27
C GLU A 214 8.56 -5.91 -4.78
N ILE A 215 7.58 -5.37 -5.50
CA ILE A 215 7.38 -5.62 -6.93
C ILE A 215 7.88 -4.45 -7.78
N TRP A 216 7.54 -3.21 -7.37
CA TRP A 216 7.80 -2.00 -8.17
C TRP A 216 8.80 -1.03 -7.55
N GLY A 217 9.27 -1.29 -6.33
CA GLY A 217 10.17 -0.39 -5.60
C GLY A 217 9.51 0.92 -5.15
N GLU A 218 8.21 1.07 -5.34
CA GLU A 218 7.41 2.21 -4.93
C GLU A 218 6.26 1.75 -4.03
N GLN A 219 6.03 2.41 -2.92
CA GLN A 219 5.00 1.99 -1.99
C GLN A 219 3.60 2.46 -2.37
N THR A 220 3.48 3.55 -3.09
CA THR A 220 2.19 4.11 -3.46
C THR A 220 2.06 4.20 -4.97
N ASP A 221 1.33 3.26 -5.52
CA ASP A 221 0.93 3.29 -6.91
C ASP A 221 -0.57 3.57 -6.99
N VAL A 222 -0.91 4.83 -7.14
CA VAL A 222 -2.29 5.30 -7.15
C VAL A 222 -2.50 6.17 -8.37
N CYS A 223 -3.33 5.70 -9.29
CA CYS A 223 -3.80 6.55 -10.38
C CYS A 223 -4.83 7.57 -9.87
N GLU A 224 -5.05 8.62 -10.61
CA GLU A 224 -6.14 9.56 -10.34
C GLU A 224 -7.50 8.86 -10.46
N SER A 225 -8.47 9.29 -9.65
CA SER A 225 -9.83 8.74 -9.70
C SER A 225 -10.50 8.93 -11.07
N ALA A 226 -10.13 9.97 -11.81
CA ALA A 226 -10.59 10.18 -13.19
C ALA A 226 -10.15 9.05 -14.14
N ASP A 227 -9.05 8.37 -13.86
CA ASP A 227 -8.59 7.24 -14.67
C ASP A 227 -9.51 6.01 -14.55
N TRP A 228 -10.29 5.90 -13.45
CA TRP A 228 -11.31 4.86 -13.31
C TRP A 228 -12.35 4.93 -14.41
N TYR A 229 -12.66 6.14 -14.90
CA TYR A 229 -13.61 6.34 -15.99
C TYR A 229 -13.14 5.74 -17.31
N LYS A 230 -11.84 5.58 -17.52
CA LYS A 230 -11.24 4.96 -18.70
C LYS A 230 -11.22 3.44 -18.63
N SER A 231 -11.40 2.87 -17.45
CA SER A 231 -11.42 1.42 -17.26
C SER A 231 -12.63 0.77 -17.96
N LYS A 232 -12.48 -0.48 -18.36
CA LYS A 232 -13.58 -1.30 -18.90
C LYS A 232 -13.95 -2.45 -17.98
N PHE A 233 -13.10 -2.74 -16.98
CA PHE A 233 -13.40 -3.70 -15.93
C PHE A 233 -12.76 -3.21 -14.62
N ILE A 234 -13.55 -2.97 -13.60
CA ILE A 234 -13.07 -2.53 -12.28
C ILE A 234 -13.46 -3.54 -11.22
N VAL A 235 -12.48 -3.97 -10.43
CA VAL A 235 -12.69 -4.77 -9.22
C VAL A 235 -12.36 -3.93 -7.99
N SER A 236 -13.32 -3.71 -7.11
CA SER A 236 -13.07 -3.14 -5.78
C SER A 236 -12.85 -4.29 -4.80
N MET A 237 -11.65 -4.42 -4.26
CA MET A 237 -11.21 -5.51 -3.38
C MET A 237 -10.75 -4.96 -2.03
N GLY A 238 -11.44 -5.32 -0.95
CA GLY A 238 -11.11 -4.84 0.40
C GLY A 238 -11.20 -3.32 0.58
N ALA A 239 -11.91 -2.62 -0.31
CA ALA A 239 -12.09 -1.16 -0.31
C ALA A 239 -13.57 -0.78 -0.35
N ASN A 240 -14.07 -0.13 0.68
CA ASN A 240 -15.43 0.41 0.70
C ASN A 240 -15.43 1.86 0.18
N LEU A 241 -15.31 2.03 -1.14
CA LEU A 241 -15.14 3.32 -1.80
C LEU A 241 -16.24 4.33 -1.45
N GLY A 242 -17.48 3.89 -1.34
CA GLY A 242 -18.61 4.74 -0.99
C GLY A 242 -18.53 5.36 0.42
N MET A 243 -17.75 4.75 1.32
CA MET A 243 -17.53 5.24 2.68
C MET A 243 -16.18 5.93 2.84
N THR A 244 -15.12 5.38 2.25
CA THR A 244 -13.74 5.85 2.48
C THR A 244 -13.29 6.84 1.42
N ARG A 245 -14.00 6.88 0.28
CA ARG A 245 -13.72 7.71 -0.89
C ARG A 245 -14.96 8.43 -1.39
N THR A 246 -15.77 8.89 -0.46
CA THR A 246 -17.08 9.51 -0.79
C THR A 246 -16.98 10.58 -1.89
N PRO A 247 -15.98 11.47 -1.93
CA PRO A 247 -15.85 12.44 -3.01
C PRO A 247 -15.55 11.84 -4.38
N ASP A 248 -14.98 10.64 -4.45
CA ASP A 248 -14.54 10.01 -5.70
C ASP A 248 -15.49 8.92 -6.20
N ILE A 249 -16.47 8.51 -5.40
CA ILE A 249 -17.38 7.41 -5.76
C ILE A 249 -18.16 7.68 -7.06
N HIS A 250 -18.35 8.94 -7.41
CA HIS A 250 -19.03 9.30 -8.66
C HIS A 250 -18.26 8.80 -9.89
N PHE A 251 -16.91 8.83 -9.89
CA PHE A 251 -16.11 8.27 -10.98
C PHE A 251 -16.37 6.78 -11.18
N PHE A 252 -16.50 6.03 -10.09
CA PHE A 252 -16.84 4.61 -10.14
C PHE A 252 -18.25 4.39 -10.72
N SER A 253 -19.23 5.16 -10.26
CA SER A 253 -20.61 5.08 -10.73
C SER A 253 -20.73 5.51 -12.20
N GLU A 254 -20.06 6.58 -12.59
CA GLU A 254 -20.09 7.08 -13.96
C GLU A 254 -19.32 6.19 -14.92
N ALA A 255 -18.21 5.57 -14.50
CA ALA A 255 -17.53 4.54 -15.28
C ALA A 255 -18.48 3.39 -15.61
N ARG A 256 -19.25 2.92 -14.60
CA ARG A 256 -20.28 1.90 -14.81
C ARG A 256 -21.34 2.34 -15.84
N HIS A 257 -21.84 3.56 -15.74
CA HIS A 257 -22.78 4.10 -16.74
C HIS A 257 -22.16 4.24 -18.14
N ASN A 258 -20.84 4.37 -18.23
CA ASN A 258 -20.08 4.38 -19.47
C ASN A 258 -19.69 2.97 -19.97
N GLY A 259 -20.37 1.94 -19.47
CA GLY A 259 -20.21 0.56 -19.91
C GLY A 259 -19.06 -0.21 -19.28
N THR A 260 -18.43 0.30 -18.22
CA THR A 260 -17.44 -0.43 -17.45
C THR A 260 -18.12 -1.52 -16.60
N LYS A 261 -17.67 -2.75 -16.69
CA LYS A 261 -18.07 -3.82 -15.77
C LYS A 261 -17.47 -3.54 -14.39
N THR A 262 -18.33 -3.51 -13.37
CA THR A 262 -17.90 -3.24 -12.00
C THR A 262 -18.19 -4.41 -11.08
N VAL A 263 -17.16 -4.89 -10.38
CA VAL A 263 -17.22 -6.02 -9.45
C VAL A 263 -16.75 -5.57 -8.07
N VAL A 264 -17.44 -5.99 -7.03
CA VAL A 264 -17.01 -5.79 -5.64
C VAL A 264 -16.77 -7.15 -4.99
N MET A 265 -15.54 -7.35 -4.53
CA MET A 265 -15.16 -8.51 -3.74
C MET A 265 -15.04 -8.09 -2.27
N SER A 266 -15.95 -8.55 -1.45
CA SER A 266 -15.99 -8.27 -0.02
C SER A 266 -16.87 -9.27 0.71
N PRO A 267 -16.54 -9.61 1.98
CA PRO A 267 -17.32 -10.58 2.75
C PRO A 267 -18.73 -10.07 3.10
N ASP A 268 -18.95 -8.76 3.10
CA ASP A 268 -20.23 -8.12 3.39
C ASP A 268 -20.76 -7.32 2.18
N PHE A 269 -22.07 -7.12 2.12
CA PHE A 269 -22.70 -6.25 1.13
C PHE A 269 -22.51 -4.78 1.56
N SER A 270 -21.30 -4.30 1.40
CA SER A 270 -20.89 -2.95 1.77
C SER A 270 -21.52 -1.87 0.89
N MET A 271 -21.34 -0.58 1.27
CA MET A 271 -21.93 0.53 0.52
C MET A 271 -21.48 0.57 -0.94
N VAL A 272 -20.24 0.19 -1.26
CA VAL A 272 -19.76 0.17 -2.64
C VAL A 272 -20.46 -0.92 -3.47
N ALA A 273 -20.87 -2.01 -2.87
CA ALA A 273 -21.53 -3.12 -3.56
C ALA A 273 -22.83 -2.69 -4.27
N LYS A 274 -23.57 -1.72 -3.72
CA LYS A 274 -24.78 -1.18 -4.37
C LYS A 274 -24.51 -0.44 -5.69
N HIS A 275 -23.27 -0.03 -5.91
CA HIS A 275 -22.84 0.67 -7.13
C HIS A 275 -22.21 -0.27 -8.16
N ALA A 276 -22.10 -1.55 -7.85
CA ALA A 276 -21.48 -2.55 -8.72
C ALA A 276 -22.51 -3.39 -9.51
N ASP A 277 -22.06 -3.99 -10.60
CA ASP A 277 -22.84 -4.95 -11.38
C ASP A 277 -22.85 -6.33 -10.73
N GLN A 278 -21.80 -6.66 -9.98
CA GLN A 278 -21.64 -7.93 -9.32
C GLN A 278 -20.99 -7.78 -7.96
N TRP A 279 -21.52 -8.49 -6.97
CA TRP A 279 -20.90 -8.69 -5.67
C TRP A 279 -20.45 -10.14 -5.53
N ILE A 280 -19.18 -10.32 -5.12
CA ILE A 280 -18.56 -11.62 -4.87
C ILE A 280 -18.29 -11.72 -3.36
N PRO A 281 -19.08 -12.50 -2.60
CA PRO A 281 -18.98 -12.61 -1.15
C PRO A 281 -17.87 -13.58 -0.72
N ALA A 282 -16.61 -13.25 -1.02
CA ALA A 282 -15.47 -14.07 -0.62
C ALA A 282 -15.30 -14.07 0.91
N HIS A 283 -14.93 -15.20 1.47
CA HIS A 283 -14.54 -15.28 2.88
C HIS A 283 -13.37 -14.33 3.15
N ALA A 284 -13.41 -13.67 4.31
CA ALA A 284 -12.39 -12.71 4.67
C ALA A 284 -10.99 -13.34 4.72
N GLY A 285 -10.00 -12.70 4.08
CA GLY A 285 -8.62 -13.16 4.01
C GLY A 285 -8.33 -14.26 2.99
N SER A 286 -9.28 -14.60 2.12
CA SER A 286 -9.13 -15.65 1.11
C SER A 286 -8.95 -15.16 -0.33
N ASP A 287 -8.83 -13.86 -0.52
CA ASP A 287 -8.72 -13.20 -1.84
C ASP A 287 -7.59 -13.78 -2.70
N GLY A 288 -6.48 -14.18 -2.06
CA GLY A 288 -5.35 -14.80 -2.75
C GLY A 288 -5.73 -16.10 -3.49
N ALA A 289 -6.52 -16.97 -2.86
CA ALA A 289 -6.96 -18.22 -3.48
C ALA A 289 -7.86 -17.96 -4.70
N PHE A 290 -8.75 -16.98 -4.62
CA PHE A 290 -9.57 -16.55 -5.77
C PHE A 290 -8.69 -16.11 -6.95
N TRP A 291 -7.73 -15.22 -6.74
CA TRP A 291 -6.87 -14.73 -7.80
C TRP A 291 -5.90 -15.78 -8.34
N MET A 292 -5.45 -16.73 -7.52
CA MET A 292 -4.68 -17.87 -8.00
C MET A 292 -5.50 -18.73 -8.97
N ALA A 293 -6.77 -18.99 -8.66
CA ALA A 293 -7.63 -19.73 -9.57
C ALA A 293 -7.96 -18.95 -10.86
N VAL A 294 -8.16 -17.64 -10.76
CA VAL A 294 -8.29 -16.76 -11.93
C VAL A 294 -7.04 -16.85 -12.82
N THR A 295 -5.86 -16.78 -12.22
CA THR A 295 -4.58 -16.89 -12.93
C THR A 295 -4.42 -18.25 -13.63
N HIS A 296 -4.83 -19.34 -12.98
CA HIS A 296 -4.82 -20.67 -13.61
C HIS A 296 -5.65 -20.71 -14.91
N VAL A 297 -6.84 -20.10 -14.89
CA VAL A 297 -7.70 -20.03 -16.10
C VAL A 297 -7.07 -19.12 -17.17
N ILE A 298 -6.51 -17.98 -16.78
CA ILE A 298 -5.82 -17.07 -17.71
C ILE A 298 -4.65 -17.77 -18.40
N LEU A 299 -3.79 -18.44 -17.65
CA LEU A 299 -2.66 -19.17 -18.18
C LEU A 299 -3.12 -20.31 -19.12
N LYS A 300 -4.15 -21.08 -18.73
CA LYS A 300 -4.66 -22.18 -19.55
C LYS A 300 -5.28 -21.68 -20.85
N GLU A 301 -6.26 -20.79 -20.77
CA GLU A 301 -7.08 -20.43 -21.93
C GLU A 301 -6.43 -19.36 -22.82
N TYR A 302 -5.67 -18.41 -22.24
CA TYR A 302 -5.16 -17.25 -22.98
C TYR A 302 -3.66 -17.30 -23.28
N HIS A 303 -2.87 -18.01 -22.46
CA HIS A 303 -1.44 -18.19 -22.70
C HIS A 303 -1.11 -19.51 -23.41
N ILE A 304 -1.81 -20.62 -23.09
CA ILE A 304 -1.54 -21.93 -23.71
C ILE A 304 -2.41 -22.14 -24.94
N ASP A 305 -3.75 -22.10 -24.77
CA ASP A 305 -4.67 -22.48 -25.83
C ASP A 305 -4.75 -21.44 -26.96
N ARG A 306 -4.78 -20.15 -26.60
CA ARG A 306 -4.96 -19.05 -27.56
C ARG A 306 -3.69 -18.28 -27.86
N GLN A 307 -2.72 -18.28 -26.96
CA GLN A 307 -1.44 -17.53 -27.08
C GLN A 307 -1.68 -16.07 -27.52
N VAL A 308 -2.52 -15.35 -26.75
CA VAL A 308 -2.94 -13.98 -27.08
C VAL A 308 -1.71 -13.09 -27.29
N PRO A 309 -1.48 -12.53 -28.50
CA PRO A 309 -0.24 -11.84 -28.81
C PRO A 309 0.10 -10.70 -27.90
N TYR A 310 -0.91 -9.90 -27.50
CA TYR A 310 -0.75 -8.81 -26.57
C TYR A 310 -0.24 -9.27 -25.19
N PHE A 311 -0.80 -10.37 -24.66
CA PHE A 311 -0.39 -10.91 -23.36
C PHE A 311 1.04 -11.48 -23.41
N MET A 312 1.36 -12.17 -24.50
CA MET A 312 2.70 -12.75 -24.69
C MET A 312 3.77 -11.67 -24.82
N ASP A 313 3.53 -10.62 -25.62
CA ASP A 313 4.46 -9.49 -25.75
C ASP A 313 4.64 -8.74 -24.42
N TYR A 314 3.53 -8.44 -23.73
CA TYR A 314 3.58 -7.79 -22.44
C TYR A 314 4.36 -8.60 -21.40
N THR A 315 4.12 -9.91 -21.33
CA THR A 315 4.82 -10.82 -20.42
C THR A 315 6.33 -10.84 -20.68
N LYS A 316 6.76 -10.82 -21.94
CA LYS A 316 8.18 -10.72 -22.31
C LYS A 316 8.82 -9.40 -21.87
N ARG A 317 8.10 -8.27 -22.03
CA ARG A 317 8.66 -6.90 -21.83
C ARG A 317 8.68 -6.44 -20.38
N PHE A 318 7.62 -6.75 -19.64
CA PHE A 318 7.34 -6.09 -18.37
C PHE A 318 7.38 -7.05 -17.17
N THR A 319 7.79 -8.29 -17.38
CA THR A 319 7.95 -9.27 -16.31
C THR A 319 9.31 -9.94 -16.37
N ASP A 320 9.67 -10.63 -15.30
CA ASP A 320 10.84 -11.50 -15.22
C ASP A 320 10.59 -12.92 -15.77
N CYS A 321 9.43 -13.17 -16.35
CA CYS A 321 9.07 -14.48 -16.91
C CYS A 321 10.10 -15.10 -17.86
N PRO A 322 10.81 -14.34 -18.72
CA PRO A 322 11.86 -14.91 -19.57
C PRO A 322 13.18 -15.22 -18.84
N PHE A 323 13.35 -14.80 -17.59
CA PHE A 323 14.62 -14.95 -16.88
C PHE A 323 14.90 -16.40 -16.54
N LEU A 324 16.20 -16.74 -16.51
CA LEU A 324 16.68 -18.10 -16.30
C LEU A 324 16.84 -18.40 -14.81
N VAL A 325 16.25 -19.49 -14.36
CA VAL A 325 16.37 -20.02 -12.99
C VAL A 325 17.11 -21.34 -13.06
N LYS A 326 18.16 -21.49 -12.25
CA LYS A 326 18.87 -22.76 -12.08
C LYS A 326 18.01 -23.75 -11.34
N LEU A 327 17.99 -25.00 -11.78
CA LEU A 327 17.38 -26.08 -11.03
C LEU A 327 18.46 -26.76 -10.18
N GLU A 328 18.15 -26.95 -8.91
CA GLU A 328 19.08 -27.48 -7.91
C GLU A 328 18.54 -28.80 -7.36
N GLU A 329 19.38 -29.83 -7.36
CA GLU A 329 19.05 -31.09 -6.73
C GLU A 329 19.47 -31.05 -5.25
N LYS A 330 18.53 -31.32 -4.36
CA LYS A 330 18.78 -31.43 -2.94
C LYS A 330 18.08 -32.68 -2.39
N ASP A 331 18.84 -33.57 -1.79
CA ASP A 331 18.32 -34.83 -1.20
C ASP A 331 17.53 -35.71 -2.21
N GLY A 332 17.94 -35.67 -3.49
CA GLY A 332 17.28 -36.42 -4.57
C GLY A 332 16.02 -35.74 -5.12
N ILE A 333 15.72 -34.51 -4.72
CA ILE A 333 14.57 -33.69 -5.16
C ILE A 333 15.11 -32.51 -5.95
N VAL A 334 14.52 -32.26 -7.11
CA VAL A 334 14.82 -31.07 -7.92
C VAL A 334 13.88 -29.94 -7.54
N LEU A 335 14.47 -28.78 -7.22
CA LEU A 335 13.78 -27.57 -6.81
C LEU A 335 14.23 -26.38 -7.65
N PRO A 336 13.37 -25.35 -7.83
CA PRO A 336 13.80 -24.07 -8.37
C PRO A 336 14.82 -23.42 -7.42
N GLY A 337 15.99 -23.08 -7.96
CA GLY A 337 17.06 -22.41 -7.24
C GLY A 337 17.11 -20.91 -7.51
N ARG A 338 18.30 -20.35 -7.65
CA ARG A 338 18.52 -18.93 -7.89
C ARG A 338 18.42 -18.60 -9.37
N MET A 339 18.02 -17.36 -9.68
CA MET A 339 18.18 -16.80 -11.02
C MET A 339 19.65 -16.82 -11.44
N MET A 340 19.91 -17.24 -12.67
CA MET A 340 21.24 -17.27 -13.24
C MET A 340 21.74 -15.86 -13.56
N ARG A 341 22.99 -15.59 -13.24
CA ARG A 341 23.62 -14.28 -13.37
C ARG A 341 24.67 -14.27 -14.46
N ILE A 342 24.89 -13.11 -15.10
CA ILE A 342 25.93 -13.00 -16.14
C ILE A 342 27.33 -13.28 -15.59
N SER A 343 27.58 -12.97 -14.30
CA SER A 343 28.85 -13.28 -13.64
C SER A 343 29.19 -14.78 -13.60
N GLU A 344 28.22 -15.67 -13.85
CA GLU A 344 28.39 -17.11 -13.81
C GLU A 344 28.83 -17.71 -15.16
N VAL A 345 28.84 -16.93 -16.26
CA VAL A 345 29.18 -17.41 -17.61
C VAL A 345 30.32 -16.61 -18.21
N SER A 346 31.23 -17.33 -18.93
CA SER A 346 32.44 -16.72 -19.49
C SER A 346 32.18 -15.68 -20.58
N GLN A 347 31.01 -15.75 -21.24
CA GLN A 347 30.64 -14.80 -22.29
C GLN A 347 30.66 -13.35 -21.80
N PHE A 348 30.43 -13.13 -20.51
CA PHE A 348 30.34 -11.81 -19.89
C PHE A 348 31.49 -11.52 -18.91
N ASP A 349 32.64 -12.13 -19.12
CA ASP A 349 33.84 -11.89 -18.30
C ASP A 349 34.24 -10.42 -18.35
N GLY A 350 34.42 -9.84 -17.17
CA GLY A 350 34.74 -8.40 -17.01
C GLY A 350 33.55 -7.45 -17.02
N ALA A 351 32.31 -7.95 -17.16
CA ALA A 351 31.14 -7.10 -17.06
C ALA A 351 30.99 -6.50 -15.65
N GLU A 352 30.81 -5.19 -15.58
CA GLU A 352 30.63 -4.47 -14.32
C GLU A 352 29.32 -4.89 -13.64
N ASN A 353 29.35 -5.08 -12.32
CA ASN A 353 28.17 -5.50 -11.51
C ASN A 353 27.48 -6.76 -12.03
N GLY A 354 28.23 -7.69 -12.62
CA GLY A 354 27.67 -8.90 -13.23
C GLY A 354 26.87 -9.79 -12.29
N GLU A 355 27.14 -9.75 -10.98
CA GLU A 355 26.39 -10.47 -9.94
C GLU A 355 24.99 -9.91 -9.71
N TRP A 356 24.64 -8.75 -10.27
CA TRP A 356 23.33 -8.12 -10.21
C TRP A 356 22.61 -8.04 -11.55
N LYS A 357 23.21 -8.64 -12.59
CA LYS A 357 22.67 -8.75 -13.93
C LYS A 357 22.23 -10.18 -14.21
N PHE A 358 21.06 -10.34 -14.80
CA PHE A 358 20.44 -11.63 -15.05
C PHE A 358 20.46 -11.99 -16.53
N LEU A 359 20.08 -13.21 -16.84
CA LEU A 359 20.19 -13.78 -18.18
C LEU A 359 18.82 -14.11 -18.77
N ASN A 360 18.67 -13.82 -20.07
CA ASN A 360 17.67 -14.39 -20.95
C ASN A 360 18.37 -15.19 -22.07
N ILE A 361 17.59 -15.90 -22.87
CA ILE A 361 18.03 -16.48 -24.14
C ILE A 361 17.30 -15.74 -25.27
N ASP A 362 18.04 -15.40 -26.31
CA ASP A 362 17.47 -14.89 -27.55
C ASP A 362 16.81 -16.04 -28.34
N ALA A 363 15.51 -15.96 -28.58
CA ALA A 363 14.73 -16.97 -29.30
C ALA A 363 15.21 -17.20 -30.75
N LYS A 364 15.82 -16.18 -31.39
CA LYS A 364 16.31 -16.23 -32.78
C LYS A 364 17.66 -16.94 -32.89
N THR A 365 18.58 -16.61 -32.01
CA THR A 365 19.98 -17.08 -32.10
C THR A 365 20.32 -18.16 -31.11
N GLY A 366 19.57 -18.31 -30.03
CA GLY A 366 19.88 -19.18 -28.90
C GLY A 366 21.00 -18.65 -27.99
N ASN A 367 21.49 -17.44 -28.22
CA ASN A 367 22.56 -16.85 -27.42
C ASN A 367 22.04 -16.33 -26.07
N LEU A 368 22.93 -16.35 -25.08
CA LEU A 368 22.68 -15.69 -23.80
C LEU A 368 22.74 -14.18 -23.97
N VAL A 369 21.79 -13.47 -23.37
CA VAL A 369 21.68 -12.01 -23.38
C VAL A 369 21.39 -11.50 -21.98
N SER A 370 21.80 -10.28 -21.69
CA SER A 370 21.52 -9.62 -20.41
C SER A 370 20.50 -8.50 -20.60
N PRO A 371 19.26 -8.66 -20.10
CA PRO A 371 18.22 -7.62 -20.26
C PRO A 371 18.65 -6.29 -19.64
N MET A 372 18.53 -5.21 -20.41
CA MET A 372 18.64 -3.86 -19.87
C MET A 372 17.57 -3.64 -18.79
N GLY A 373 17.89 -2.92 -17.73
CA GLY A 373 16.95 -2.65 -16.64
C GLY A 373 17.06 -3.56 -15.42
N THR A 374 17.89 -4.61 -15.45
CA THR A 374 18.23 -5.36 -14.23
C THR A 374 19.05 -4.51 -13.25
N SER A 375 19.05 -4.89 -11.97
CA SER A 375 19.65 -4.08 -10.88
C SER A 375 21.09 -3.66 -11.16
N GLY A 376 21.89 -4.50 -11.82
CA GLY A 376 23.28 -4.23 -12.13
C GLY A 376 23.53 -3.04 -13.05
N TYR A 377 22.55 -2.63 -13.84
CA TYR A 377 22.64 -1.45 -14.71
C TYR A 377 22.31 -0.14 -14.00
N ARG A 378 21.76 -0.20 -12.79
CA ARG A 378 21.37 0.99 -12.02
C ARG A 378 22.53 1.92 -11.70
N TRP A 379 23.71 1.36 -11.49
CA TRP A 379 24.91 2.10 -11.07
C TRP A 379 25.79 2.58 -12.21
N GLN A 380 25.37 2.36 -13.44
CA GLN A 380 26.07 2.83 -14.64
C GLN A 380 25.67 4.27 -14.98
N ASP A 381 26.44 4.93 -15.84
CA ASP A 381 26.21 6.32 -16.25
C ASP A 381 24.84 6.54 -16.91
N GLU A 382 24.34 5.53 -17.65
CA GLU A 382 23.03 5.52 -18.28
C GLU A 382 21.97 4.86 -17.39
N LYS A 383 21.57 5.55 -16.36
CA LYS A 383 20.56 5.05 -15.42
C LYS A 383 19.14 5.05 -16.03
N GLY A 384 18.32 4.12 -15.59
CA GLY A 384 16.88 4.12 -15.87
C GLY A 384 16.48 3.71 -17.27
N LYS A 385 17.36 3.10 -18.05
CA LYS A 385 16.97 2.44 -19.28
C LYS A 385 16.27 1.12 -18.97
N TRP A 386 15.09 0.96 -19.53
CA TRP A 386 14.28 -0.24 -19.38
C TRP A 386 14.37 -1.11 -20.63
N ASN A 387 14.12 -2.39 -20.48
CA ASN A 387 14.19 -3.36 -21.57
C ASN A 387 12.99 -3.29 -22.55
N LEU A 388 12.48 -2.11 -22.80
CA LEU A 388 11.29 -1.90 -23.64
C LEU A 388 11.53 -2.26 -25.11
N ASN A 389 12.78 -2.16 -25.56
CA ASN A 389 13.18 -2.42 -26.94
C ASN A 389 13.91 -3.75 -27.12
N PHE A 390 13.98 -4.58 -26.08
CA PHE A 390 14.72 -5.83 -26.08
C PHE A 390 16.17 -5.69 -26.58
N ASN A 391 16.91 -4.78 -25.99
CA ASN A 391 18.34 -4.64 -26.26
C ASN A 391 19.15 -5.32 -25.16
N ASP A 392 20.16 -6.08 -25.56
CA ASP A 392 21.16 -6.61 -24.65
C ASP A 392 21.94 -5.48 -23.98
N GLY A 393 22.01 -5.51 -22.66
CA GLY A 393 22.58 -4.41 -21.88
C GLY A 393 24.11 -4.29 -21.99
N GLU A 394 24.81 -5.34 -22.39
CA GLU A 394 26.27 -5.34 -22.56
C GLU A 394 26.67 -5.00 -23.99
N THR A 395 25.93 -5.47 -24.98
CA THR A 395 26.27 -5.31 -26.39
C THR A 395 25.42 -4.30 -27.14
N GLY A 396 24.25 -3.95 -26.61
CA GLY A 396 23.27 -3.08 -27.28
C GLY A 396 22.53 -3.77 -28.43
N VAL A 397 22.77 -5.04 -28.71
CA VAL A 397 22.15 -5.77 -29.81
C VAL A 397 20.69 -6.10 -29.47
N GLU A 398 19.79 -5.88 -30.43
CA GLU A 398 18.38 -6.26 -30.30
C GLU A 398 18.22 -7.79 -30.27
N TYR A 399 17.35 -8.29 -29.39
CA TYR A 399 17.03 -9.71 -29.24
C TYR A 399 15.54 -9.92 -29.00
N ASP A 400 15.05 -11.16 -29.17
CA ASP A 400 13.69 -11.57 -28.78
C ASP A 400 13.77 -12.55 -27.59
N PRO A 401 13.29 -12.19 -26.39
CA PRO A 401 13.37 -13.08 -25.23
C PRO A 401 12.61 -14.39 -25.47
N GLU A 402 13.27 -15.51 -25.28
CA GLU A 402 12.61 -16.81 -25.29
C GLU A 402 11.82 -17.00 -24.00
N LEU A 403 10.50 -17.03 -24.12
CA LEU A 403 9.60 -17.10 -22.96
C LEU A 403 9.46 -18.52 -22.40
N THR A 404 9.53 -19.53 -23.27
CA THR A 404 9.38 -20.95 -22.90
C THR A 404 10.32 -21.84 -23.67
N PHE A 405 10.83 -22.87 -23.03
CA PHE A 405 11.68 -23.90 -23.66
C PHE A 405 10.88 -25.10 -24.18
N LEU A 406 9.55 -25.05 -24.10
CA LEU A 406 8.68 -26.19 -24.39
C LEU A 406 9.02 -26.89 -25.72
N GLU A 407 9.30 -26.12 -26.79
CA GLU A 407 9.61 -26.66 -28.11
C GLU A 407 11.11 -26.85 -28.40
N LYS A 408 11.98 -26.22 -27.61
CA LYS A 408 13.43 -26.20 -27.83
C LYS A 408 14.20 -26.51 -26.54
N HIS A 409 13.75 -27.50 -25.78
CA HIS A 409 14.46 -27.96 -24.57
C HIS A 409 15.53 -29.00 -24.87
N ASP A 410 16.53 -29.09 -24.00
CA ASP A 410 17.54 -30.17 -24.02
C ASP A 410 17.02 -31.38 -23.25
N ASP A 411 16.21 -31.18 -22.20
CA ASP A 411 15.68 -32.21 -21.31
C ASP A 411 14.40 -31.72 -20.61
N VAL A 412 13.71 -32.66 -19.95
CA VAL A 412 12.56 -32.37 -19.06
C VAL A 412 12.89 -32.92 -17.67
N MET A 413 12.97 -32.03 -16.69
CA MET A 413 13.23 -32.42 -15.31
C MET A 413 11.95 -32.45 -14.49
N GLN A 414 11.81 -33.43 -13.59
CA GLN A 414 10.74 -33.51 -12.63
C GLN A 414 11.05 -32.61 -11.44
N VAL A 415 10.34 -31.50 -11.32
CA VAL A 415 10.53 -30.49 -10.28
C VAL A 415 9.40 -30.59 -9.25
N GLU A 416 9.74 -30.50 -7.97
CA GLU A 416 8.78 -30.53 -6.88
C GLU A 416 8.20 -29.14 -6.64
N PHE A 417 6.85 -29.08 -6.57
CA PHE A 417 6.09 -27.88 -6.25
C PHE A 417 5.17 -28.09 -5.06
N VAL A 418 5.05 -27.08 -4.20
CA VAL A 418 4.09 -27.08 -3.11
C VAL A 418 2.69 -26.81 -3.65
N GLU A 419 1.73 -27.62 -3.25
CA GLU A 419 0.31 -27.39 -3.53
C GLU A 419 -0.33 -26.58 -2.40
N TYR A 420 -0.46 -25.29 -2.56
CA TYR A 420 -0.95 -24.38 -1.51
C TYR A 420 -2.33 -24.77 -1.00
N GLY A 421 -2.48 -24.77 0.33
CA GLY A 421 -3.71 -25.13 1.01
C GLY A 421 -4.02 -26.62 0.99
N LEU A 422 -3.15 -27.44 0.41
CA LEU A 422 -3.18 -28.90 0.47
C LEU A 422 -1.88 -29.35 1.14
N ASP A 423 -1.97 -30.28 2.06
CA ASP A 423 -0.77 -30.83 2.73
C ASP A 423 -0.06 -31.83 1.83
N LYS A 424 0.34 -31.38 0.65
CA LYS A 424 1.03 -32.19 -0.33
C LYS A 424 1.90 -31.36 -1.26
N LYS A 425 2.76 -32.07 -1.97
CA LYS A 425 3.61 -31.57 -3.05
C LYS A 425 3.31 -32.35 -4.32
N ALA A 426 3.60 -31.78 -5.46
CA ALA A 426 3.42 -32.38 -6.78
C ALA A 426 4.74 -32.37 -7.54
N LEU A 427 5.04 -33.47 -8.22
CA LEU A 427 6.16 -33.55 -9.17
C LEU A 427 5.63 -33.23 -10.57
N ARG A 428 6.28 -32.26 -11.24
CA ARG A 428 5.84 -31.78 -12.55
C ARG A 428 7.01 -31.56 -13.49
N GLY A 429 6.84 -31.95 -14.72
CA GLY A 429 7.83 -31.75 -15.78
C GLY A 429 8.05 -30.28 -16.09
N VAL A 430 9.31 -29.88 -16.11
CA VAL A 430 9.75 -28.53 -16.50
C VAL A 430 10.76 -28.69 -17.63
N PRO A 431 10.58 -28.04 -18.80
CA PRO A 431 11.54 -28.09 -19.88
C PRO A 431 12.76 -27.26 -19.51
N VAL A 432 13.95 -27.81 -19.72
CA VAL A 432 15.22 -27.20 -19.34
C VAL A 432 16.21 -27.11 -20.50
N ARG A 433 17.12 -26.15 -20.40
CA ARG A 433 18.34 -26.08 -21.18
C ARG A 433 19.56 -26.17 -20.27
N TYR A 434 20.68 -26.67 -20.79
CA TYR A 434 21.92 -26.72 -20.05
C TYR A 434 22.84 -25.57 -20.45
N ILE A 435 23.20 -24.75 -19.48
CA ILE A 435 24.16 -23.65 -19.64
C ILE A 435 25.47 -24.05 -19.02
N THR A 436 26.58 -23.85 -19.78
CA THR A 436 27.93 -24.07 -19.26
C THR A 436 28.38 -22.83 -18.47
N THR A 437 28.69 -23.03 -17.21
CA THR A 437 29.24 -22.00 -16.32
C THR A 437 30.75 -21.82 -16.49
N LYS A 438 31.32 -20.78 -15.88
CA LYS A 438 32.78 -20.47 -15.95
C LYS A 438 33.68 -21.59 -15.48
N ASP A 439 33.23 -22.37 -14.51
CA ASP A 439 33.93 -23.54 -13.98
C ASP A 439 33.74 -24.81 -14.83
N GLY A 440 33.08 -24.70 -15.97
CA GLY A 440 32.87 -25.79 -16.92
C GLY A 440 31.71 -26.73 -16.56
N GLN A 441 30.92 -26.43 -15.52
CA GLN A 441 29.77 -27.24 -15.16
C GLN A 441 28.60 -26.97 -16.12
N LYS A 442 27.82 -27.99 -16.44
CA LYS A 442 26.55 -27.88 -17.14
C LYS A 442 25.42 -27.79 -16.11
N VAL A 443 24.79 -26.65 -16.06
CA VAL A 443 23.70 -26.37 -15.08
C VAL A 443 22.36 -26.34 -15.82
N PRO A 444 21.35 -27.12 -15.38
CA PRO A 444 20.01 -27.05 -15.95
C PRO A 444 19.34 -25.74 -15.53
N VAL A 445 18.76 -25.04 -16.51
CA VAL A 445 17.99 -23.80 -16.29
C VAL A 445 16.61 -23.92 -16.91
N ALA A 446 15.63 -23.29 -16.29
CA ALA A 446 14.30 -23.11 -16.83
C ALA A 446 13.94 -21.61 -16.85
N THR A 447 12.99 -21.22 -17.66
CA THR A 447 12.43 -19.86 -17.56
C THR A 447 11.50 -19.77 -16.36
N ILE A 448 11.36 -18.57 -15.79
CA ILE A 448 10.35 -18.33 -14.74
C ILE A 448 8.95 -18.65 -15.27
N TYR A 449 8.67 -18.39 -16.54
CA TYR A 449 7.41 -18.71 -17.17
C TYR A 449 7.12 -20.23 -17.16
N ASP A 450 8.09 -21.06 -17.52
CA ASP A 450 7.92 -22.52 -17.50
C ASP A 450 7.71 -23.06 -16.08
N LEU A 451 8.44 -22.51 -15.11
CA LEU A 451 8.24 -22.82 -13.70
C LEU A 451 6.86 -22.38 -13.21
N THR A 452 6.39 -21.20 -13.64
CA THR A 452 5.05 -20.70 -13.32
C THR A 452 3.95 -21.61 -13.89
N MET A 453 4.09 -22.05 -15.14
CA MET A 453 3.15 -22.99 -15.75
C MET A 453 3.06 -24.29 -14.96
N ALA A 454 4.22 -24.84 -14.59
CA ALA A 454 4.27 -26.06 -13.78
C ALA A 454 3.70 -25.84 -12.37
N GLN A 455 4.05 -24.73 -11.70
CA GLN A 455 3.51 -24.37 -10.38
C GLN A 455 1.98 -24.29 -10.40
N TYR A 456 1.40 -23.67 -11.43
CA TYR A 456 -0.04 -23.58 -11.59
C TYR A 456 -0.71 -24.86 -12.13
N GLY A 457 0.02 -25.96 -12.22
CA GLY A 457 -0.54 -27.26 -12.60
C GLY A 457 -0.91 -27.38 -14.09
N LEU A 458 -0.19 -26.68 -14.96
CA LEU A 458 -0.44 -26.67 -16.40
C LEU A 458 0.61 -27.52 -17.14
N GLY A 459 0.25 -28.75 -17.50
CA GLY A 459 1.18 -29.77 -17.96
C GLY A 459 1.73 -29.57 -19.36
N ARG A 460 1.00 -28.96 -20.25
CA ARG A 460 1.41 -28.67 -21.64
C ARG A 460 2.00 -29.89 -22.41
N GLY A 461 1.51 -31.12 -22.08
CA GLY A 461 2.01 -32.35 -22.66
C GLY A 461 3.22 -32.99 -21.97
N LEU A 462 3.76 -32.37 -20.91
CA LEU A 462 4.85 -32.89 -20.10
C LEU A 462 4.35 -33.88 -19.04
N GLU A 463 5.18 -34.84 -18.66
CA GLU A 463 4.86 -35.80 -17.59
C GLU A 463 4.82 -35.13 -16.22
N GLY A 464 3.93 -35.59 -15.34
CA GLY A 464 3.82 -35.09 -13.98
C GLY A 464 2.40 -35.16 -13.39
N GLU A 465 2.25 -34.61 -12.20
CA GLU A 465 0.99 -34.58 -11.47
C GLU A 465 0.23 -33.27 -11.77
N TYR A 466 -0.81 -33.35 -12.58
CA TYR A 466 -1.58 -32.20 -13.01
C TYR A 466 -3.07 -32.36 -12.69
N PRO A 467 -3.82 -31.28 -12.45
CA PRO A 467 -5.26 -31.33 -12.34
C PRO A 467 -5.90 -31.86 -13.62
N THR A 468 -6.94 -32.68 -13.46
CA THR A 468 -7.65 -33.30 -14.57
C THR A 468 -8.70 -32.38 -15.20
N SER A 469 -9.18 -31.39 -14.45
CA SER A 469 -10.17 -30.42 -14.89
C SER A 469 -10.24 -29.23 -13.94
N TYR A 470 -10.99 -28.20 -14.31
CA TYR A 470 -11.31 -27.06 -13.43
C TYR A 470 -12.10 -27.45 -12.17
N GLU A 471 -12.74 -28.61 -12.18
CA GLU A 471 -13.54 -29.14 -11.06
C GLU A 471 -12.71 -30.02 -10.11
N ASP A 472 -11.41 -30.15 -10.32
CA ASP A 472 -10.52 -30.94 -9.46
C ASP A 472 -10.22 -30.19 -8.15
N LYS A 473 -10.90 -30.55 -7.08
CA LYS A 473 -10.72 -29.95 -5.74
C LYS A 473 -9.41 -30.38 -5.05
N ASN A 474 -8.77 -31.42 -5.53
CA ASN A 474 -7.58 -32.02 -4.93
C ASN A 474 -6.26 -31.53 -5.56
N ALA A 475 -6.34 -30.64 -6.53
CA ALA A 475 -5.20 -29.98 -7.14
C ALA A 475 -5.29 -28.47 -6.92
N ALA A 476 -4.24 -27.89 -6.38
CA ALA A 476 -4.18 -26.45 -6.09
C ALA A 476 -4.36 -25.62 -7.37
N TYR A 477 -4.87 -24.42 -7.19
CA TYR A 477 -5.08 -23.36 -8.20
C TYR A 477 -6.27 -23.59 -9.14
N THR A 478 -6.94 -24.74 -9.12
CA THR A 478 -8.15 -24.90 -9.93
C THR A 478 -9.31 -24.05 -9.41
N PRO A 479 -10.28 -23.68 -10.26
CA PRO A 479 -11.50 -23.00 -9.80
C PRO A 479 -12.27 -23.73 -8.70
N ALA A 480 -12.26 -25.05 -8.68
CA ALA A 480 -12.92 -25.83 -7.65
C ALA A 480 -12.12 -25.91 -6.33
N TRP A 481 -10.79 -25.92 -6.39
CA TRP A 481 -9.94 -25.88 -5.21
C TRP A 481 -10.17 -24.61 -4.37
N GLN A 482 -10.26 -23.44 -5.01
CA GLN A 482 -10.41 -22.19 -4.29
C GLN A 482 -11.75 -22.09 -3.54
N GLU A 483 -12.78 -22.82 -3.98
CA GLU A 483 -14.11 -22.82 -3.35
C GLU A 483 -14.05 -23.18 -1.87
N ILE A 484 -13.14 -24.09 -1.50
CA ILE A 484 -12.94 -24.54 -0.11
C ILE A 484 -12.55 -23.36 0.80
N PHE A 485 -11.76 -22.41 0.29
CA PHE A 485 -11.23 -21.27 1.04
C PHE A 485 -12.15 -20.06 0.97
N THR A 486 -12.64 -19.75 -0.21
CA THR A 486 -13.36 -18.50 -0.50
C THR A 486 -14.87 -18.60 -0.33
N GLY A 487 -15.43 -19.81 -0.41
CA GLY A 487 -16.86 -20.04 -0.52
C GLY A 487 -17.46 -19.65 -1.87
N ILE A 488 -16.65 -19.28 -2.87
CA ILE A 488 -17.11 -18.86 -4.20
C ILE A 488 -17.12 -20.07 -5.15
N GLY A 489 -18.27 -20.35 -5.75
CA GLY A 489 -18.39 -21.49 -6.68
C GLY A 489 -17.49 -21.37 -7.91
N SER A 490 -16.94 -22.49 -8.36
CA SER A 490 -16.03 -22.60 -9.51
C SER A 490 -16.53 -21.89 -10.77
N LYS A 491 -17.83 -21.97 -11.05
CA LYS A 491 -18.44 -21.28 -12.20
C LYS A 491 -18.30 -19.76 -12.16
N THR A 492 -18.42 -19.17 -10.97
CA THR A 492 -18.25 -17.72 -10.80
C THR A 492 -16.81 -17.31 -11.09
N VAL A 493 -15.84 -18.10 -10.63
CA VAL A 493 -14.41 -17.84 -10.91
C VAL A 493 -14.10 -17.96 -12.39
N LEU A 494 -14.60 -19.01 -13.05
CA LEU A 494 -14.45 -19.21 -14.50
C LEU A 494 -15.04 -18.05 -15.31
N GLN A 495 -16.26 -17.66 -14.98
CA GLN A 495 -16.90 -16.52 -15.65
C GLN A 495 -16.10 -15.25 -15.44
N PHE A 496 -15.71 -14.95 -14.20
CA PHE A 496 -14.91 -13.76 -13.87
C PHE A 496 -13.58 -13.75 -14.64
N ALA A 497 -12.84 -14.87 -14.62
CA ALA A 497 -11.53 -14.96 -15.29
C ALA A 497 -11.64 -14.72 -16.81
N ARG A 498 -12.66 -15.28 -17.44
CA ARG A 498 -12.91 -15.10 -18.87
C ARG A 498 -13.36 -13.68 -19.22
N GLU A 499 -14.26 -13.10 -18.42
CA GLU A 499 -14.69 -11.71 -18.61
C GLU A 499 -13.51 -10.73 -18.43
N TRP A 500 -12.70 -10.94 -17.40
CA TRP A 500 -11.48 -10.14 -17.16
C TRP A 500 -10.51 -10.25 -18.33
N ALA A 501 -10.10 -11.46 -18.70
CA ALA A 501 -9.10 -11.68 -19.72
C ALA A 501 -9.57 -11.24 -21.11
N SER A 502 -10.82 -11.50 -21.48
CA SER A 502 -11.39 -11.03 -22.74
C SER A 502 -11.48 -9.50 -22.80
N THR A 503 -11.80 -8.84 -21.69
CA THR A 503 -11.80 -7.38 -21.63
C THR A 503 -10.37 -6.85 -21.75
N ALA A 504 -9.41 -7.45 -21.03
CA ALA A 504 -8.01 -7.04 -21.12
C ALA A 504 -7.44 -7.24 -22.53
N GLU A 505 -7.79 -8.33 -23.21
CA GLU A 505 -7.39 -8.58 -24.61
C GLU A 505 -7.94 -7.51 -25.57
N THR A 506 -9.25 -7.26 -25.51
CA THR A 506 -9.91 -6.34 -26.46
C THR A 506 -9.61 -4.87 -26.23
N THR A 507 -9.17 -4.51 -25.03
CA THR A 507 -8.88 -3.12 -24.63
C THR A 507 -7.40 -2.86 -24.39
N GLU A 508 -6.55 -3.85 -24.66
CA GLU A 508 -5.12 -3.79 -24.36
C GLU A 508 -4.83 -3.39 -22.90
N GLY A 509 -5.54 -4.04 -21.96
CA GLY A 509 -5.25 -3.94 -20.53
C GLY A 509 -6.08 -2.91 -19.73
N ALA A 510 -7.20 -2.39 -20.24
CA ALA A 510 -8.04 -1.46 -19.48
C ALA A 510 -8.89 -2.17 -18.39
N CYS A 511 -8.24 -3.00 -17.57
CA CYS A 511 -8.81 -3.68 -16.42
C CYS A 511 -8.07 -3.27 -15.15
N MET A 512 -8.80 -2.89 -14.11
CA MET A 512 -8.27 -2.29 -12.90
C MET A 512 -8.73 -3.02 -11.64
N VAL A 513 -7.83 -3.16 -10.67
CA VAL A 513 -8.17 -3.54 -9.30
C VAL A 513 -7.99 -2.35 -8.38
N ILE A 514 -9.03 -1.93 -7.70
CA ILE A 514 -8.96 -0.94 -6.63
C ILE A 514 -8.93 -1.68 -5.32
N VAL A 515 -7.78 -1.68 -4.66
CA VAL A 515 -7.55 -2.42 -3.42
C VAL A 515 -7.47 -1.48 -2.22
N GLY A 516 -8.00 -1.91 -1.10
CA GLY A 516 -7.98 -1.14 0.14
C GLY A 516 -7.22 -1.83 1.27
N ALA A 517 -7.08 -1.10 2.37
CA ALA A 517 -6.35 -1.52 3.56
C ALA A 517 -6.85 -2.84 4.19
N ALA A 518 -8.08 -3.25 3.92
CA ALA A 518 -8.59 -4.53 4.41
C ALA A 518 -7.78 -5.75 3.91
N ILE A 519 -7.06 -5.62 2.80
CA ILE A 519 -6.15 -6.65 2.33
C ILE A 519 -4.79 -6.57 3.05
N ASN A 520 -4.30 -5.37 3.31
CA ASN A 520 -2.99 -5.15 3.95
C ASN A 520 -2.94 -5.71 5.38
N HIS A 521 -4.06 -5.67 6.09
CA HIS A 521 -4.13 -6.02 7.50
C HIS A 521 -4.00 -7.52 7.80
N TRP A 522 -4.03 -8.36 6.78
CA TRP A 522 -3.80 -9.78 6.93
C TRP A 522 -2.30 -10.10 7.06
N PHE A 523 -1.95 -11.12 7.85
CA PHE A 523 -0.58 -11.56 8.02
C PHE A 523 0.14 -11.82 6.69
N HIS A 524 -0.58 -12.37 5.71
CA HIS A 524 -0.10 -12.66 4.36
C HIS A 524 -0.67 -11.71 3.31
N GLY A 525 -0.97 -10.47 3.69
CA GLY A 525 -1.53 -9.45 2.79
C GLY A 525 -0.69 -9.23 1.53
N ASN A 526 0.65 -9.22 1.65
CA ASN A 526 1.54 -9.10 0.50
C ASN A 526 1.35 -10.23 -0.53
N LEU A 527 1.10 -11.46 -0.10
CA LEU A 527 0.85 -12.59 -1.01
C LEU A 527 -0.50 -12.46 -1.72
N MET A 528 -1.52 -11.93 -1.04
CA MET A 528 -2.82 -11.66 -1.67
C MET A 528 -2.71 -10.58 -2.75
N TYR A 529 -1.93 -9.53 -2.51
CA TYR A 529 -1.61 -8.54 -3.55
C TYR A 529 -0.88 -9.18 -4.72
N ARG A 530 0.18 -9.96 -4.46
CA ARG A 530 0.95 -10.64 -5.51
C ARG A 530 0.09 -11.54 -6.36
N ALA A 531 -0.86 -12.27 -5.77
CA ALA A 531 -1.79 -13.12 -6.53
C ALA A 531 -2.64 -12.31 -7.52
N SER A 532 -3.16 -11.16 -7.11
CA SER A 532 -3.93 -10.29 -8.01
C SER A 532 -3.07 -9.56 -9.03
N ILE A 533 -1.89 -9.09 -8.63
CA ILE A 533 -0.92 -8.43 -9.53
C ILE A 533 -0.47 -9.40 -10.61
N MET A 534 -0.24 -10.67 -10.28
CA MET A 534 0.17 -11.68 -11.26
C MET A 534 -0.87 -11.82 -12.38
N ALA A 535 -2.15 -11.91 -12.05
CA ALA A 535 -3.22 -11.93 -13.05
C ALA A 535 -3.21 -10.68 -13.94
N GLN A 536 -2.98 -9.50 -13.35
CA GLN A 536 -2.90 -8.23 -14.08
C GLN A 536 -1.68 -8.15 -15.00
N MET A 537 -0.52 -8.61 -14.54
CA MET A 537 0.71 -8.64 -15.35
C MET A 537 0.59 -9.61 -16.53
N LEU A 538 0.03 -10.79 -16.31
CA LEU A 538 -0.20 -11.78 -17.37
C LEU A 538 -1.26 -11.36 -18.40
N THR A 539 -2.09 -10.40 -18.08
CA THR A 539 -3.10 -9.83 -18.98
C THR A 539 -2.78 -8.40 -19.45
N GLY A 540 -1.57 -7.91 -19.14
CA GLY A 540 -1.06 -6.63 -19.64
C GLY A 540 -1.76 -5.39 -19.10
N CYS A 541 -2.27 -5.42 -17.88
CA CYS A 541 -3.10 -4.34 -17.34
C CYS A 541 -2.31 -3.20 -16.68
N ASN A 542 -1.11 -3.47 -16.15
CA ASN A 542 -0.34 -2.44 -15.45
C ASN A 542 0.35 -1.49 -16.42
N GLY A 543 0.41 -0.19 -16.07
CA GLY A 543 0.98 0.85 -16.93
C GLY A 543 0.05 1.33 -18.05
N LYS A 544 -1.22 0.97 -18.01
CA LYS A 544 -2.25 1.38 -18.98
C LYS A 544 -3.26 2.32 -18.33
N ASN A 545 -3.70 3.35 -19.05
CA ASN A 545 -4.82 4.19 -18.61
C ASN A 545 -6.08 3.32 -18.43
N GLY A 546 -6.72 3.43 -17.28
CA GLY A 546 -7.87 2.60 -16.91
C GLY A 546 -7.53 1.17 -16.51
N GLY A 547 -6.25 0.83 -16.39
CA GLY A 547 -5.78 -0.49 -16.00
C GLY A 547 -4.94 -0.50 -14.72
N GLY A 548 -4.51 -1.69 -14.32
CA GLY A 548 -3.55 -1.91 -13.26
C GLY A 548 -4.09 -1.99 -11.84
N MET A 549 -3.18 -1.94 -10.89
CA MET A 549 -3.49 -1.97 -9.47
C MET A 549 -3.55 -0.54 -8.90
N ASN A 550 -4.66 -0.20 -8.31
CA ASN A 550 -4.86 1.08 -7.67
C ASN A 550 -5.02 0.88 -6.15
N HIS A 551 -3.96 1.01 -5.40
CA HIS A 551 -4.05 1.01 -3.95
C HIS A 551 -4.53 2.36 -3.45
N TYR A 552 -5.54 2.33 -2.64
CA TYR A 552 -6.07 3.53 -2.08
C TYR A 552 -5.39 3.87 -0.75
N VAL A 553 -4.26 4.45 -0.86
CA VAL A 553 -3.49 4.97 0.27
C VAL A 553 -4.08 6.30 0.74
N GLY A 554 -3.91 6.57 2.02
CA GLY A 554 -4.37 7.78 2.63
C GLY A 554 -3.76 9.06 2.07
N GLN A 555 -3.11 9.82 2.90
CA GLN A 555 -2.79 11.23 2.64
C GLN A 555 -1.32 11.48 2.38
N GLU A 556 -0.50 10.48 2.21
CA GLU A 556 0.94 10.60 2.04
C GLU A 556 1.31 11.49 0.86
N LYS A 557 0.49 11.44 -0.19
CA LYS A 557 0.72 12.23 -1.41
C LYS A 557 0.12 13.64 -1.36
N LEU A 558 -0.64 13.96 -0.32
CA LEU A 558 -1.40 15.22 -0.26
C LEU A 558 -0.66 16.36 0.45
N ALA A 559 0.42 16.08 1.13
CA ALA A 559 1.15 17.07 1.91
C ALA A 559 2.60 17.16 1.44
N PRO A 560 3.13 18.36 1.19
CA PRO A 560 4.55 18.54 0.98
C PRO A 560 5.27 18.23 2.30
N MET A 561 6.06 17.17 2.30
CA MET A 561 6.64 16.60 3.52
C MET A 561 8.05 17.13 3.81
N ASP A 562 8.73 17.61 2.82
CA ASP A 562 10.17 17.81 2.83
C ASP A 562 10.69 18.74 3.93
N SER A 563 10.15 19.94 4.02
CA SER A 563 10.54 20.90 5.07
C SER A 563 10.06 20.47 6.47
N TRP A 564 8.88 19.87 6.54
CA TRP A 564 8.30 19.47 7.81
C TRP A 564 8.94 18.21 8.39
N SER A 565 9.49 17.35 7.56
CA SER A 565 10.30 16.22 8.03
C SER A 565 11.52 16.69 8.80
N THR A 566 12.16 17.79 8.40
CA THR A 566 13.27 18.40 9.14
C THR A 566 12.81 18.91 10.50
N ILE A 567 11.72 19.66 10.56
CA ILE A 567 11.14 20.16 11.83
C ILE A 567 10.76 18.99 12.75
N MET A 568 10.16 17.98 12.19
CA MET A 568 9.72 16.79 12.90
C MET A 568 10.89 16.04 13.56
N SER A 569 11.99 15.85 12.84
CA SER A 569 13.10 14.97 13.22
C SER A 569 14.28 15.71 13.86
N SER A 570 14.37 17.03 13.72
CA SER A 570 15.47 17.79 14.32
C SER A 570 15.31 17.94 15.83
N LYS A 571 16.39 17.70 16.54
CA LYS A 571 16.49 18.01 17.97
C LYS A 571 16.58 19.52 18.19
N ASP A 572 17.41 20.17 17.43
CA ASP A 572 17.60 21.61 17.35
C ASP A 572 18.01 21.99 15.92
N TRP A 573 18.14 23.30 15.63
CA TRP A 573 18.49 23.75 14.30
C TRP A 573 19.97 23.58 13.92
N GLY A 574 20.81 23.28 14.88
CA GLY A 574 22.24 23.02 14.67
C GLY A 574 22.59 21.55 14.54
N THR A 575 21.69 20.65 14.88
CA THR A 575 21.94 19.20 14.90
C THR A 575 21.20 18.55 13.74
N ALA A 576 21.86 17.61 13.08
CA ALA A 576 21.23 16.83 12.01
C ALA A 576 19.99 16.09 12.52
N PRO A 577 18.95 15.95 11.67
CA PRO A 577 17.75 15.20 12.03
C PRO A 577 18.05 13.79 12.49
N ARG A 578 17.33 13.33 13.50
CA ARG A 578 17.35 11.93 13.92
C ARG A 578 16.33 11.14 13.14
N LEU A 579 16.77 10.09 12.47
CA LEU A 579 15.89 9.23 11.68
C LEU A 579 15.57 7.90 12.35
N GLN A 580 16.35 7.51 13.33
CA GLN A 580 16.39 6.14 13.85
C GLN A 580 15.26 5.78 14.80
N GLN A 581 14.35 6.67 15.08
CA GLN A 581 13.22 6.40 15.98
C GLN A 581 11.89 6.22 15.25
N GLY A 582 11.90 6.34 13.95
CA GLY A 582 10.76 5.99 13.11
C GLY A 582 11.10 4.80 12.22
N PRO A 583 10.13 4.01 11.84
CA PRO A 583 10.36 2.94 10.86
C PRO A 583 10.88 3.51 9.55
N ILE A 584 11.78 2.80 8.92
CA ILE A 584 12.38 3.22 7.64
C ILE A 584 11.33 3.47 6.56
N TRP A 585 10.24 2.74 6.58
CA TRP A 585 9.11 2.90 5.68
C TRP A 585 8.52 4.30 5.66
N HIS A 586 8.45 4.96 6.79
CA HIS A 586 7.98 6.34 6.87
C HIS A 586 8.82 7.27 5.99
N TYR A 587 10.12 7.08 5.98
CA TYR A 587 11.06 7.89 5.20
C TYR A 587 11.11 7.48 3.74
N ILE A 588 10.95 6.20 3.45
CA ILE A 588 10.87 5.69 2.08
C ILE A 588 9.62 6.23 1.37
N ASN A 589 8.51 6.38 2.09
CA ASN A 589 7.26 6.89 1.53
C ASN A 589 7.18 8.42 1.44
N SER A 590 8.05 9.13 2.08
CA SER A 590 8.15 10.57 1.90
C SER A 590 8.80 10.89 0.56
N SER A 591 8.55 12.08 0.02
CA SER A 591 9.19 12.52 -1.22
C SER A 591 10.73 12.58 -1.12
N GLN A 592 11.29 12.50 0.08
CA GLN A 592 12.73 12.55 0.33
C GLN A 592 13.51 11.42 -0.32
N TRP A 593 12.98 10.21 -0.36
CA TRP A 593 13.69 9.09 -0.94
C TRP A 593 13.79 9.16 -2.47
N ARG A 594 13.00 10.03 -3.08
CA ARG A 594 13.02 10.28 -4.53
C ARG A 594 14.11 11.25 -4.96
N TYR A 595 14.80 11.87 -4.02
CA TYR A 595 15.91 12.76 -4.36
C TYR A 595 17.12 11.95 -4.83
N ASP A 596 17.59 12.29 -6.00
CA ASP A 596 18.90 11.90 -6.49
C ASP A 596 19.96 12.69 -5.72
N GLY A 597 20.32 12.23 -4.55
CA GLY A 597 21.29 12.96 -3.76
C GLY A 597 21.70 12.23 -2.49
N ASN A 598 22.77 12.70 -1.93
CA ASN A 598 23.35 12.18 -0.72
C ASN A 598 22.41 12.41 0.46
N GLN A 599 21.88 11.34 1.02
CA GLN A 599 21.12 11.39 2.26
C GLN A 599 22.09 11.46 3.44
N LYS A 600 22.48 12.65 3.81
CA LYS A 600 23.39 12.88 4.95
C LYS A 600 22.71 12.75 6.32
N PHE A 601 21.61 12.04 6.39
CA PHE A 601 20.83 11.92 7.62
C PHE A 601 21.46 10.98 8.65
N TYR A 602 22.28 10.05 8.23
CA TYR A 602 22.85 9.05 9.12
C TYR A 602 24.30 9.40 9.45
N ASN A 603 24.48 10.30 10.39
CA ASN A 603 25.80 10.57 10.96
C ASN A 603 26.37 9.35 11.70
N SER A 604 25.56 8.38 12.01
CA SER A 604 25.94 7.12 12.66
C SER A 604 26.36 6.02 11.68
N ALA A 605 26.27 6.25 10.38
CA ALA A 605 26.83 5.29 9.42
C ALA A 605 28.33 5.17 9.67
N PRO A 606 28.85 3.97 9.93
CA PRO A 606 30.24 3.77 10.31
C PRO A 606 31.23 4.09 9.20
N ASP A 607 30.78 4.21 7.96
CA ASP A 607 31.57 4.66 6.83
C ASP A 607 30.80 5.68 5.97
N ASN A 608 31.55 6.51 5.25
CA ASN A 608 30.98 7.57 4.42
C ASN A 608 30.31 7.04 3.15
N GLU A 609 30.51 5.78 2.83
CA GLU A 609 29.96 5.17 1.63
C GLU A 609 28.43 5.05 1.72
N LEU A 610 27.91 4.56 2.86
CA LEU A 610 26.46 4.47 3.08
C LEU A 610 25.82 5.86 3.16
N ALA A 611 26.49 6.83 3.77
CA ALA A 611 25.98 8.19 3.91
C ALA A 611 25.81 8.91 2.55
N ASN A 612 26.48 8.46 1.53
CA ASN A 612 26.45 9.03 0.18
C ASN A 612 25.53 8.27 -0.79
N MET A 613 24.84 7.25 -0.33
CA MET A 613 23.94 6.45 -1.16
C MET A 613 22.47 6.84 -0.99
N HIS A 614 21.70 6.61 -2.03
CA HIS A 614 20.25 6.67 -1.93
C HIS A 614 19.72 5.58 -0.98
N THR A 615 18.62 5.83 -0.26
CA THR A 615 18.06 4.88 0.72
C THR A 615 17.76 3.49 0.13
N ALA A 616 17.29 3.45 -1.11
CA ALA A 616 17.05 2.19 -1.81
C ALA A 616 18.36 1.41 -2.07
N ASP A 617 19.46 2.11 -2.32
CA ASP A 617 20.77 1.50 -2.52
C ASP A 617 21.35 0.95 -1.22
N TRP A 618 21.03 1.55 -0.09
CA TRP A 618 21.41 0.98 1.22
C TRP A 618 20.83 -0.41 1.44
N ALA A 619 19.54 -0.58 1.14
CA ALA A 619 18.90 -1.89 1.31
C ALA A 619 19.56 -2.94 0.42
N VAL A 620 19.82 -2.62 -0.84
CA VAL A 620 20.49 -3.51 -1.78
C VAL A 620 21.92 -3.83 -1.31
N LYS A 621 22.68 -2.82 -0.90
CA LYS A 621 24.05 -3.01 -0.43
C LYS A 621 24.13 -3.76 0.89
N ALA A 622 23.20 -3.50 1.82
CA ALA A 622 23.13 -4.23 3.08
C ALA A 622 22.85 -5.71 2.86
N VAL A 623 21.89 -6.04 1.99
CA VAL A 623 21.61 -7.44 1.61
C VAL A 623 22.83 -8.10 0.95
N ARG A 624 23.55 -7.37 0.09
CA ARG A 624 24.77 -7.86 -0.58
C ARG A 624 25.90 -8.15 0.39
N ASN A 625 26.06 -7.32 1.40
CA ASN A 625 27.16 -7.44 2.35
C ASN A 625 26.83 -8.38 3.54
N GLY A 626 25.61 -8.91 3.62
CA GLY A 626 25.14 -9.73 4.74
C GLY A 626 24.70 -8.88 5.90
#